data_a2790885871139e100e654e91955fbf6
#
_entry.id   a2790885871139e100e654e91955fbf6
#
_cell.length_a   1.000
_cell.length_b   1.000
_cell.length_c   1.000
_cell.angle_alpha   90.00
_cell.angle_beta   90.00
_cell.angle_gamma   90.00
#
_symmetry.space_group_name_H-M   'P 1'
#
loop_
_entity.id
_entity.type
_entity.pdbx_description
1 polymer ?
#
loop_
_entity_poly.entity_id
_entity_poly.type
_entity_poly.pdbx_seq_one_letter_code
_entity_poly.pdbx_strand_id
1 'polypeptide(L)'
;MELRDYQLAIAEQAKAKLDEYQIAYLSMEVRTGKTITALHAARIYGAKHVLFFTKKKAIASIENDYQALNPRYLLTVTNYDQLHNITIKGFDLVILDEAHCLGQFPKPAVRTKLLKKLCRGLPIIYLSGTPTPESYSQIYHQLWVSSYSPFAEHANFYKWAAAGYVEKKVRYLRNIQVNDWSCGIQSKIDADTRHLFISYTQQEAGFQQEVKEHIIEVEMKHAVYKLADALIRNRIYISPKSGAEILGDTAVKLQQKLHQIYSGTVLDEQGTGFIIDDTKAVYILDKFYANKQKIAIFYKFQAEYRMLQQVFGKLLTQSPEEFNQQSNLVFCSQIQSGREGINLSTADVLVMLNIDFSSVSYQQARARMQSKERSKEALLYWIFAKGGIEEKIYQRVINKQDYTLSYFRKDYGIKPEKVTR
;
A
#
# COMPACT_ATOMS: atom_id res chain seq x y z
N MET A 1 3.57 -19.53 -21.78
CA MET A 1 2.77 -19.36 -20.55
C MET A 1 1.31 -19.46 -20.92
N GLU A 2 0.54 -20.36 -20.30
CA GLU A 2 -0.91 -20.47 -20.51
C GLU A 2 -1.63 -19.55 -19.54
N LEU A 3 -2.59 -18.78 -20.07
CA LEU A 3 -3.51 -17.98 -19.28
C LEU A 3 -4.63 -18.84 -18.74
N ARG A 4 -5.15 -18.49 -17.59
CA ARG A 4 -6.32 -19.16 -16.99
C ARG A 4 -7.60 -18.69 -17.69
N ASP A 5 -8.63 -19.51 -17.72
CA ASP A 5 -9.90 -19.21 -18.41
C ASP A 5 -10.50 -17.87 -17.98
N TYR A 6 -10.48 -17.57 -16.67
CA TYR A 6 -10.98 -16.29 -16.18
C TYR A 6 -10.14 -15.10 -16.65
N GLN A 7 -8.83 -15.27 -16.85
CA GLN A 7 -7.96 -14.21 -17.36
C GLN A 7 -8.26 -13.93 -18.83
N LEU A 8 -8.52 -14.97 -19.61
CA LEU A 8 -8.98 -14.84 -20.99
C LEU A 8 -10.32 -14.11 -21.05
N ALA A 9 -11.30 -14.54 -20.24
CA ALA A 9 -12.63 -13.91 -20.21
C ALA A 9 -12.57 -12.44 -19.76
N ILE A 10 -11.74 -12.09 -18.77
CA ILE A 10 -11.54 -10.70 -18.32
C ILE A 10 -10.85 -9.88 -19.41
N ALA A 11 -9.87 -10.45 -20.12
CA ALA A 11 -9.19 -9.75 -21.20
C ALA A 11 -10.14 -9.43 -22.36
N GLU A 12 -11.04 -10.34 -22.73
CA GLU A 12 -12.08 -10.09 -23.72
C GLU A 12 -13.06 -8.99 -23.28
N GLN A 13 -13.47 -9.00 -22.01
CA GLN A 13 -14.29 -7.92 -21.46
C GLN A 13 -13.55 -6.58 -21.50
N ALA A 14 -12.24 -6.57 -21.18
CA ALA A 14 -11.42 -5.37 -21.23
C ALA A 14 -11.30 -4.82 -22.65
N LYS A 15 -11.10 -5.71 -23.63
CA LYS A 15 -11.12 -5.34 -25.05
C LYS A 15 -12.45 -4.70 -25.45
N ALA A 16 -13.57 -5.32 -25.10
CA ALA A 16 -14.89 -4.77 -25.43
C ALA A 16 -15.09 -3.36 -24.83
N LYS A 17 -14.65 -3.15 -23.57
CA LYS A 17 -14.71 -1.81 -22.94
C LYS A 17 -13.77 -0.80 -23.61
N LEU A 18 -12.61 -1.22 -24.06
CA LEU A 18 -11.70 -0.35 -24.82
C LEU A 18 -12.30 0.03 -26.18
N ASP A 19 -12.93 -0.92 -26.87
CA ASP A 19 -13.57 -0.67 -28.17
C ASP A 19 -14.72 0.35 -28.02
N GLU A 20 -15.50 0.25 -26.96
CA GLU A 20 -16.70 1.07 -26.74
C GLU A 20 -16.39 2.40 -26.02
N TYR A 21 -15.58 2.37 -24.94
CA TYR A 21 -15.38 3.50 -24.03
C TYR A 21 -13.96 4.06 -24.03
N GLN A 22 -13.00 3.40 -24.69
CA GLN A 22 -11.57 3.73 -24.64
C GLN A 22 -10.99 3.66 -23.22
N ILE A 23 -11.70 3.07 -22.27
CA ILE A 23 -11.32 2.87 -20.88
C ILE A 23 -11.72 1.46 -20.45
N ALA A 24 -10.79 0.73 -19.85
CA ALA A 24 -11.09 -0.47 -19.08
C ALA A 24 -10.45 -0.37 -17.70
N TYR A 25 -11.21 -0.59 -16.62
CA TYR A 25 -10.70 -0.58 -15.27
C TYR A 25 -10.71 -1.99 -14.67
N LEU A 26 -9.55 -2.63 -14.58
CA LEU A 26 -9.41 -3.96 -13.98
C LEU A 26 -9.27 -3.82 -12.46
N SER A 27 -10.40 -3.91 -11.76
CA SER A 27 -10.49 -3.94 -10.31
C SER A 27 -10.34 -5.38 -9.79
N MET A 28 -9.18 -5.96 -10.05
CA MET A 28 -8.88 -7.34 -9.68
C MET A 28 -8.07 -7.37 -8.38
N GLU A 29 -8.43 -8.23 -7.46
CA GLU A 29 -7.70 -8.38 -6.19
C GLU A 29 -6.24 -8.80 -6.41
N VAL A 30 -5.41 -8.62 -5.38
CA VAL A 30 -3.99 -8.98 -5.44
C VAL A 30 -3.83 -10.46 -5.78
N ARG A 31 -2.78 -10.82 -6.56
CA ARG A 31 -2.46 -12.18 -6.98
C ARG A 31 -3.48 -12.88 -7.91
N THR A 32 -4.46 -12.19 -8.42
CA THR A 32 -5.35 -12.74 -9.46
C THR A 32 -4.78 -12.62 -10.88
N GLY A 33 -3.58 -12.07 -11.03
CA GLY A 33 -2.88 -11.98 -12.32
C GLY A 33 -3.27 -10.77 -13.16
N LYS A 34 -3.56 -9.62 -12.53
CA LYS A 34 -3.91 -8.35 -13.22
C LYS A 34 -2.98 -7.99 -14.37
N THR A 35 -1.67 -8.03 -14.12
CA THR A 35 -0.64 -7.65 -15.09
C THR A 35 -0.72 -8.45 -16.36
N ILE A 36 -0.68 -9.77 -16.23
CA ILE A 36 -0.72 -10.68 -17.40
C ILE A 36 -2.05 -10.58 -18.16
N THR A 37 -3.16 -10.38 -17.42
CA THR A 37 -4.49 -10.16 -18.02
C THR A 37 -4.52 -8.86 -18.83
N ALA A 38 -3.95 -7.77 -18.31
CA ALA A 38 -3.87 -6.50 -19.02
C ALA A 38 -2.97 -6.56 -20.25
N LEU A 39 -1.83 -7.24 -20.16
CA LEU A 39 -0.95 -7.47 -21.30
C LEU A 39 -1.64 -8.28 -22.39
N HIS A 40 -2.42 -9.29 -22.01
CA HIS A 40 -3.21 -10.07 -22.96
C HIS A 40 -4.36 -9.25 -23.55
N ALA A 41 -5.04 -8.43 -22.75
CA ALA A 41 -6.06 -7.50 -23.24
C ALA A 41 -5.50 -6.53 -24.29
N ALA A 42 -4.31 -5.99 -24.05
CA ALA A 42 -3.61 -5.16 -25.05
C ALA A 42 -3.31 -5.93 -26.35
N ARG A 43 -2.92 -7.21 -26.24
CA ARG A 43 -2.70 -8.09 -27.42
C ARG A 43 -3.96 -8.28 -28.26
N ILE A 44 -5.08 -8.66 -27.63
CA ILE A 44 -6.33 -8.93 -28.36
C ILE A 44 -7.05 -7.67 -28.81
N TYR A 45 -6.78 -6.53 -28.14
CA TYR A 45 -7.21 -5.19 -28.58
C TYR A 45 -6.49 -4.78 -29.89
N GLY A 46 -5.35 -5.39 -30.20
CA GLY A 46 -4.57 -5.10 -31.41
C GLY A 46 -3.63 -3.91 -31.25
N ALA A 47 -3.23 -3.58 -30.01
CA ALA A 47 -2.24 -2.55 -29.74
C ALA A 47 -0.92 -2.85 -30.47
N LYS A 48 -0.24 -1.82 -30.97
CA LYS A 48 1.08 -1.91 -31.63
C LYS A 48 2.21 -1.49 -30.72
N HIS A 49 1.99 -0.48 -29.89
CA HIS A 49 2.98 0.02 -28.94
C HIS A 49 2.30 0.46 -27.63
N VAL A 50 2.52 -0.32 -26.57
CA VAL A 50 1.91 -0.12 -25.25
C VAL A 50 2.89 0.59 -24.32
N LEU A 51 2.40 1.63 -23.63
CA LEU A 51 3.11 2.31 -22.55
C LEU A 51 2.56 1.85 -21.21
N PHE A 52 3.38 1.19 -20.39
CA PHE A 52 3.00 0.63 -19.11
C PHE A 52 3.65 1.40 -17.96
N PHE A 53 2.83 2.05 -17.13
CA PHE A 53 3.28 2.71 -15.90
C PHE A 53 3.06 1.82 -14.69
N THR A 54 4.13 1.69 -13.90
CA THR A 54 4.09 0.92 -12.64
C THR A 54 5.04 1.53 -11.62
N LYS A 55 5.25 0.85 -10.50
CA LYS A 55 6.31 1.19 -9.53
C LYS A 55 7.66 0.66 -10.00
N LYS A 56 8.75 1.39 -9.70
CA LYS A 56 10.11 1.04 -10.15
C LYS A 56 10.49 -0.43 -9.92
N LYS A 57 10.12 -0.99 -8.76
CA LYS A 57 10.45 -2.38 -8.40
C LYS A 57 9.67 -3.45 -9.18
N ALA A 58 8.54 -3.09 -9.77
CA ALA A 58 7.70 -4.03 -10.51
C ALA A 58 8.08 -4.14 -11.99
N ILE A 59 8.94 -3.26 -12.51
CA ILE A 59 9.32 -3.20 -13.94
C ILE A 59 9.81 -4.56 -14.43
N ALA A 60 10.82 -5.15 -13.78
CA ALA A 60 11.39 -6.43 -14.20
C ALA A 60 10.37 -7.57 -14.22
N SER A 61 9.44 -7.60 -13.25
CA SER A 61 8.38 -8.62 -13.22
C SER A 61 7.42 -8.47 -14.39
N ILE A 62 7.08 -7.25 -14.79
CA ILE A 62 6.20 -6.97 -15.93
C ILE A 62 6.88 -7.34 -17.24
N GLU A 63 8.17 -7.02 -17.38
CA GLU A 63 8.95 -7.40 -18.55
C GLU A 63 9.07 -8.93 -18.68
N ASN A 64 9.23 -9.65 -17.57
CA ASN A 64 9.21 -11.11 -17.57
C ASN A 64 7.85 -11.68 -17.97
N ASP A 65 6.74 -11.13 -17.46
CA ASP A 65 5.39 -11.52 -17.85
C ASP A 65 5.14 -11.28 -19.34
N TYR A 66 5.62 -10.14 -19.85
CA TYR A 66 5.53 -9.80 -21.26
C TYR A 66 6.33 -10.77 -22.14
N GLN A 67 7.56 -11.09 -21.77
CA GLN A 67 8.38 -12.08 -22.49
C GLN A 67 7.71 -13.46 -22.49
N ALA A 68 7.18 -13.88 -21.32
CA ALA A 68 6.50 -15.16 -21.18
C ALA A 68 5.19 -15.24 -22.02
N LEU A 69 4.49 -14.11 -22.18
CA LEU A 69 3.30 -14.01 -23.04
C LEU A 69 3.67 -13.94 -24.53
N ASN A 70 4.86 -13.44 -24.86
CA ASN A 70 5.38 -13.24 -26.20
C ASN A 70 4.36 -12.60 -27.18
N PRO A 71 3.80 -11.44 -26.89
CA PRO A 71 2.83 -10.77 -27.74
C PRO A 71 3.52 -10.07 -28.92
N ARG A 72 2.73 -9.77 -29.98
CA ARG A 72 3.25 -9.14 -31.21
C ARG A 72 3.21 -7.59 -31.19
N TYR A 73 3.28 -6.95 -30.03
CA TYR A 73 3.35 -5.48 -29.90
C TYR A 73 4.61 -5.07 -29.15
N LEU A 74 4.99 -3.81 -29.28
CA LEU A 74 6.11 -3.23 -28.54
C LEU A 74 5.60 -2.80 -27.14
N LEU A 75 6.37 -3.10 -26.09
CA LEU A 75 6.08 -2.68 -24.72
C LEU A 75 7.18 -1.76 -24.21
N THR A 76 6.79 -0.59 -23.71
CA THR A 76 7.65 0.27 -22.90
C THR A 76 7.15 0.29 -21.48
N VAL A 77 7.94 -0.25 -20.55
CA VAL A 77 7.61 -0.23 -19.11
C VAL A 77 8.40 0.87 -18.43
N THR A 78 7.73 1.66 -17.61
CA THR A 78 8.36 2.76 -16.88
C THR A 78 7.68 2.99 -15.53
N ASN A 79 8.24 3.85 -14.70
CA ASN A 79 7.64 4.21 -13.43
C ASN A 79 7.13 5.67 -13.45
N TYR A 80 6.23 5.97 -12.49
CA TYR A 80 5.60 7.29 -12.39
C TYR A 80 6.56 8.45 -12.13
N ASP A 81 7.78 8.18 -11.64
CA ASP A 81 8.78 9.21 -11.37
C ASP A 81 9.50 9.64 -12.65
N GLN A 82 9.43 8.83 -13.72
CA GLN A 82 10.05 9.10 -15.01
C GLN A 82 9.11 9.82 -16.01
N LEU A 83 7.92 10.23 -15.59
CA LEU A 83 6.92 10.86 -16.45
C LEU A 83 7.43 12.06 -17.25
N HIS A 84 8.36 12.82 -16.68
CA HIS A 84 8.95 14.01 -17.34
C HIS A 84 9.91 13.68 -18.49
N ASN A 85 10.39 12.43 -18.56
CA ASN A 85 11.34 11.95 -19.57
C ASN A 85 10.65 11.26 -20.76
N ILE A 86 9.32 11.11 -20.75
CA ILE A 86 8.60 10.33 -21.75
C ILE A 86 8.04 11.25 -22.84
N THR A 87 8.33 10.89 -24.07
CA THR A 87 7.74 11.49 -25.26
C THR A 87 6.66 10.55 -25.81
N ILE A 88 5.43 11.06 -26.00
CA ILE A 88 4.23 10.25 -26.33
C ILE A 88 4.20 9.71 -27.77
N LYS A 89 5.10 10.11 -28.62
CA LYS A 89 5.04 9.73 -30.05
C LYS A 89 5.12 8.20 -30.22
N GLY A 90 4.09 7.63 -30.83
CA GLY A 90 4.04 6.23 -31.27
C GLY A 90 3.36 5.25 -30.34
N PHE A 91 2.87 5.66 -29.17
CA PHE A 91 2.02 4.80 -28.31
C PHE A 91 0.56 4.86 -28.77
N ASP A 92 -0.12 3.74 -28.69
CA ASP A 92 -1.54 3.60 -29.05
C ASP A 92 -2.41 3.01 -27.91
N LEU A 93 -1.78 2.60 -26.81
CA LEU A 93 -2.47 2.17 -25.59
C LEU A 93 -1.61 2.49 -24.35
N VAL A 94 -2.25 2.89 -23.27
CA VAL A 94 -1.60 3.10 -21.97
C VAL A 94 -2.15 2.14 -20.93
N ILE A 95 -1.27 1.54 -20.11
CA ILE A 95 -1.65 0.74 -18.94
C ILE A 95 -1.13 1.46 -17.69
N LEU A 96 -2.02 1.72 -16.73
CA LEU A 96 -1.72 2.41 -15.49
C LEU A 96 -1.89 1.45 -14.31
N ASP A 97 -0.79 0.89 -13.83
CA ASP A 97 -0.79 0.00 -12.66
C ASP A 97 -0.84 0.78 -11.35
N GLU A 98 -1.45 0.19 -10.32
CA GLU A 98 -1.74 0.84 -9.03
C GLU A 98 -2.42 2.20 -9.21
N ALA A 99 -3.42 2.25 -10.09
CA ALA A 99 -4.10 3.48 -10.50
C ALA A 99 -4.68 4.31 -9.34
N HIS A 100 -4.98 3.68 -8.19
CA HIS A 100 -5.42 4.39 -6.99
C HIS A 100 -4.44 5.49 -6.54
N CYS A 101 -3.15 5.38 -6.88
CA CYS A 101 -2.15 6.40 -6.54
C CYS A 101 -2.37 7.74 -7.28
N LEU A 102 -3.23 7.77 -8.30
CA LEU A 102 -3.62 8.96 -9.06
C LEU A 102 -4.84 9.67 -8.45
N GLY A 103 -5.50 9.04 -7.48
CA GLY A 103 -6.76 9.49 -6.89
C GLY A 103 -6.67 10.57 -5.84
N GLN A 104 -5.56 11.30 -5.70
CA GLN A 104 -5.44 12.39 -4.72
C GLN A 104 -6.51 13.46 -4.96
N PHE A 105 -7.24 13.83 -3.91
CA PHE A 105 -8.29 14.86 -3.95
C PHE A 105 -8.14 15.85 -2.78
N PRO A 106 -8.74 17.04 -2.80
CA PRO A 106 -9.51 17.63 -3.89
C PRO A 106 -8.66 18.17 -5.04
N LYS A 107 -7.35 18.31 -4.89
CA LYS A 107 -6.43 18.76 -5.95
C LYS A 107 -5.62 17.56 -6.47
N PRO A 108 -5.47 17.44 -7.80
CA PRO A 108 -4.67 16.35 -8.38
C PRO A 108 -3.18 16.52 -8.08
N ALA A 109 -2.49 15.41 -7.87
CA ALA A 109 -1.03 15.41 -7.77
C ALA A 109 -0.37 15.90 -9.07
N VAL A 110 0.88 16.36 -8.99
CA VAL A 110 1.65 16.80 -10.18
C VAL A 110 1.74 15.68 -11.21
N ARG A 111 2.04 14.45 -10.79
CA ARG A 111 2.07 13.26 -11.67
C ARG A 111 0.75 13.02 -12.39
N THR A 112 -0.40 13.20 -11.72
CA THR A 112 -1.73 13.02 -12.33
C THR A 112 -1.99 14.05 -13.43
N LYS A 113 -1.54 15.30 -13.23
CA LYS A 113 -1.62 16.36 -14.25
C LYS A 113 -0.74 16.07 -15.46
N LEU A 114 0.47 15.55 -15.24
CA LEU A 114 1.39 15.16 -16.30
C LEU A 114 0.82 14.00 -17.11
N LEU A 115 0.29 12.96 -16.43
CA LEU A 115 -0.36 11.84 -17.09
C LEU A 115 -1.56 12.25 -17.94
N LYS A 116 -2.41 13.16 -17.44
CA LYS A 116 -3.54 13.67 -18.24
C LYS A 116 -3.09 14.29 -19.58
N LYS A 117 -1.98 15.02 -19.57
CA LYS A 117 -1.41 15.59 -20.81
C LYS A 117 -0.87 14.47 -21.71
N LEU A 118 -0.17 13.53 -21.10
CA LEU A 118 0.50 12.42 -21.77
C LEU A 118 -0.50 11.43 -22.39
N CYS A 119 -1.56 11.09 -21.70
CA CYS A 119 -2.57 10.12 -22.15
C CYS A 119 -3.65 10.73 -23.05
N ARG A 120 -3.51 11.98 -23.49
CA ARG A 120 -4.55 12.66 -24.28
C ARG A 120 -4.83 11.91 -25.58
N GLY A 121 -6.10 11.49 -25.74
CA GLY A 121 -6.57 10.78 -26.94
C GLY A 121 -6.15 9.31 -27.01
N LEU A 122 -5.49 8.76 -25.99
CA LEU A 122 -5.10 7.36 -25.92
C LEU A 122 -6.11 6.55 -25.09
N PRO A 123 -6.44 5.33 -25.52
CA PRO A 123 -7.17 4.38 -24.67
C PRO A 123 -6.33 3.99 -23.46
N ILE A 124 -7.01 3.70 -22.33
CA ILE A 124 -6.33 3.42 -21.06
C ILE A 124 -6.91 2.17 -20.39
N ILE A 125 -6.02 1.27 -19.97
CA ILE A 125 -6.32 0.21 -19.00
C ILE A 125 -5.82 0.64 -17.62
N TYR A 126 -6.72 0.76 -16.66
CA TYR A 126 -6.40 1.00 -15.26
C TYR A 126 -6.32 -0.32 -14.49
N LEU A 127 -5.32 -0.49 -13.64
CA LEU A 127 -5.17 -1.65 -12.78
C LEU A 127 -5.13 -1.21 -11.32
N SER A 128 -6.00 -1.78 -10.49
CA SER A 128 -5.91 -1.63 -9.03
C SER A 128 -6.67 -2.74 -8.32
N GLY A 129 -6.10 -3.29 -7.26
CA GLY A 129 -6.83 -4.19 -6.36
C GLY A 129 -7.74 -3.46 -5.39
N THR A 130 -7.51 -2.16 -5.20
CA THR A 130 -8.23 -1.28 -4.27
C THR A 130 -8.41 0.08 -4.91
N PRO A 131 -9.40 0.28 -5.80
CA PRO A 131 -9.56 1.53 -6.53
C PRO A 131 -9.79 2.76 -5.64
N THR A 132 -10.46 2.58 -4.52
CA THR A 132 -10.87 3.65 -3.59
C THR A 132 -10.49 3.31 -2.15
N PRO A 133 -9.18 3.20 -1.82
CA PRO A 133 -8.75 2.71 -0.51
C PRO A 133 -9.19 3.60 0.67
N GLU A 134 -9.33 4.89 0.46
CA GLU A 134 -9.68 5.87 1.50
C GLU A 134 -11.07 6.48 1.30
N SER A 135 -11.46 6.69 0.04
CA SER A 135 -12.69 7.38 -0.31
C SER A 135 -13.08 7.16 -1.77
N TYR A 136 -14.37 7.06 -2.04
CA TYR A 136 -14.91 7.06 -3.40
C TYR A 136 -14.58 8.35 -4.19
N SER A 137 -14.27 9.45 -3.51
CA SER A 137 -13.80 10.70 -4.14
C SER A 137 -12.51 10.53 -4.94
N GLN A 138 -11.73 9.47 -4.66
CA GLN A 138 -10.49 9.15 -5.37
C GLN A 138 -10.71 8.75 -6.84
N ILE A 139 -11.89 8.29 -7.20
CA ILE A 139 -12.20 7.88 -8.58
C ILE A 139 -12.15 9.07 -9.56
N TYR A 140 -12.52 10.29 -9.10
CA TYR A 140 -12.53 11.44 -9.98
C TYR A 140 -11.20 11.66 -10.69
N HIS A 141 -10.10 11.82 -9.95
CA HIS A 141 -8.80 12.13 -10.55
C HIS A 141 -8.15 10.94 -11.24
N GLN A 142 -8.50 9.71 -10.89
CA GLN A 142 -8.06 8.53 -11.64
C GLN A 142 -8.63 8.59 -13.05
N LEU A 143 -9.95 8.69 -13.19
CA LEU A 143 -10.60 8.73 -14.50
C LEU A 143 -10.37 10.05 -15.25
N TRP A 144 -10.15 11.16 -14.53
CA TRP A 144 -9.82 12.47 -15.12
C TRP A 144 -8.55 12.45 -15.99
N VAL A 145 -7.66 11.49 -15.80
CA VAL A 145 -6.47 11.27 -16.65
C VAL A 145 -6.89 11.00 -18.10
N SER A 146 -7.92 10.22 -18.32
CA SER A 146 -8.43 9.90 -19.66
C SER A 146 -9.19 11.06 -20.29
N SER A 147 -9.02 11.22 -21.60
CA SER A 147 -9.87 12.10 -22.42
C SER A 147 -11.32 11.60 -22.54
N TYR A 148 -11.53 10.31 -22.30
CA TYR A 148 -12.80 9.61 -22.41
C TYR A 148 -13.50 9.43 -21.05
N SER A 149 -13.08 10.20 -20.05
CA SER A 149 -13.63 10.14 -18.70
C SER A 149 -15.14 10.41 -18.70
N PRO A 150 -15.95 9.64 -17.95
CA PRO A 150 -17.38 9.94 -17.77
C PRO A 150 -17.60 11.27 -17.05
N PHE A 151 -16.56 11.83 -16.43
CA PHE A 151 -16.61 13.11 -15.73
C PHE A 151 -16.04 14.27 -16.54
N ALA A 152 -15.86 14.12 -17.85
CA ALA A 152 -15.24 15.12 -18.72
C ALA A 152 -15.99 16.47 -18.76
N GLU A 153 -17.30 16.47 -18.52
CA GLU A 153 -18.15 17.67 -18.43
C GLU A 153 -17.80 18.55 -17.22
N HIS A 154 -17.20 17.98 -16.19
CA HIS A 154 -16.83 18.70 -14.99
C HIS A 154 -15.42 19.30 -15.10
N ALA A 155 -15.33 20.61 -15.15
CA ALA A 155 -14.05 21.32 -15.33
C ALA A 155 -12.99 21.00 -14.28
N ASN A 156 -13.40 20.65 -13.05
CA ASN A 156 -12.53 20.28 -11.95
C ASN A 156 -13.27 19.49 -10.86
N PHE A 157 -12.52 18.94 -9.91
CA PHE A 157 -13.06 18.20 -8.77
C PHE A 157 -14.16 18.96 -8.01
N TYR A 158 -14.00 20.25 -7.80
CA TYR A 158 -14.98 21.02 -7.01
C TYR A 158 -16.34 21.15 -7.73
N LYS A 159 -16.33 21.28 -9.07
CA LYS A 159 -17.55 21.29 -9.88
C LYS A 159 -18.21 19.91 -9.90
N TRP A 160 -17.42 18.86 -10.00
CA TRP A 160 -17.88 17.47 -9.89
C TRP A 160 -18.51 17.20 -8.51
N ALA A 161 -17.81 17.58 -7.43
CA ALA A 161 -18.33 17.43 -6.09
C ALA A 161 -19.65 18.18 -5.88
N ALA A 162 -19.73 19.44 -6.38
CA ALA A 162 -20.93 20.28 -6.30
C ALA A 162 -22.11 19.74 -7.13
N ALA A 163 -21.84 18.93 -8.16
CA ALA A 163 -22.86 18.21 -8.92
C ALA A 163 -23.48 17.03 -8.15
N GLY A 164 -23.14 16.87 -6.86
CA GLY A 164 -23.74 15.91 -5.95
C GLY A 164 -23.03 14.56 -5.91
N TYR A 165 -21.74 14.48 -6.29
CA TYR A 165 -20.94 13.26 -6.13
C TYR A 165 -20.24 13.16 -4.78
N VAL A 166 -20.13 14.27 -4.04
CA VAL A 166 -19.51 14.31 -2.72
C VAL A 166 -20.39 15.07 -1.75
N GLU A 167 -20.67 14.47 -0.61
CA GLU A 167 -21.28 15.16 0.51
C GLU A 167 -20.20 16.01 1.20
N LYS A 168 -20.27 17.33 0.99
CA LYS A 168 -19.32 18.25 1.60
C LYS A 168 -19.54 18.33 3.10
N LYS A 169 -18.58 17.86 3.89
CA LYS A 169 -18.55 18.05 5.33
C LYS A 169 -17.58 19.16 5.71
N VAL A 170 -17.97 19.92 6.73
CA VAL A 170 -17.13 20.97 7.29
C VAL A 170 -16.51 20.44 8.57
N ARG A 171 -15.19 20.51 8.64
CA ARG A 171 -14.44 20.24 9.87
C ARG A 171 -13.80 21.54 10.34
N TYR A 172 -13.86 21.79 11.63
CA TYR A 172 -13.14 22.91 12.23
C TYR A 172 -11.80 22.42 12.76
N LEU A 173 -10.72 22.89 12.14
CA LEU A 173 -9.35 22.70 12.63
C LEU A 173 -8.94 24.01 13.28
N ARG A 174 -8.99 24.06 14.62
CA ARG A 174 -8.89 25.31 15.40
C ARG A 174 -10.04 26.25 15.00
N ASN A 175 -9.78 27.50 14.67
CA ASN A 175 -10.77 28.45 14.16
C ASN A 175 -10.82 28.49 12.62
N ILE A 176 -10.18 27.53 11.94
CA ILE A 176 -10.16 27.46 10.48
C ILE A 176 -11.17 26.40 10.04
N GLN A 177 -12.13 26.83 9.25
CA GLN A 177 -13.06 25.95 8.58
C GLN A 177 -12.36 25.23 7.42
N VAL A 178 -12.29 23.90 7.49
CA VAL A 178 -11.71 23.08 6.44
C VAL A 178 -12.81 22.19 5.85
N ASN A 179 -12.92 22.23 4.54
CA ASN A 179 -13.86 21.34 3.84
C ASN A 179 -13.28 19.93 3.76
N ASP A 180 -14.04 18.97 4.22
CA ASP A 180 -13.77 17.55 4.05
C ASP A 180 -14.51 17.02 2.81
N TRP A 181 -13.75 16.49 1.88
CA TRP A 181 -14.24 15.98 0.60
C TRP A 181 -14.18 14.44 0.52
N SER A 182 -13.98 13.76 1.65
CA SER A 182 -13.84 12.30 1.70
C SER A 182 -15.17 11.54 1.60
N CYS A 183 -16.31 12.21 1.71
CA CYS A 183 -17.61 11.58 1.66
C CYS A 183 -18.15 11.48 0.23
N GLY A 184 -17.43 10.78 -0.64
CA GLY A 184 -17.91 10.44 -2.00
C GLY A 184 -19.16 9.56 -1.94
N ILE A 185 -20.18 9.90 -2.72
CA ILE A 185 -21.46 9.18 -2.79
C ILE A 185 -21.31 8.01 -3.74
N GLN A 186 -21.05 6.83 -3.16
CA GLN A 186 -20.77 5.59 -3.91
C GLN A 186 -21.83 5.31 -4.97
N SER A 187 -23.11 5.31 -4.62
CA SER A 187 -24.20 4.94 -5.54
C SER A 187 -24.21 5.77 -6.81
N LYS A 188 -23.95 7.09 -6.69
CA LYS A 188 -23.90 7.99 -7.84
C LYS A 188 -22.64 7.80 -8.66
N ILE A 189 -21.50 7.63 -8.02
CA ILE A 189 -20.22 7.37 -8.71
C ILE A 189 -20.28 6.04 -9.46
N ASP A 190 -20.81 4.99 -8.82
CA ASP A 190 -20.95 3.66 -9.44
C ASP A 190 -21.93 3.69 -10.62
N ALA A 191 -23.01 4.48 -10.55
CA ALA A 191 -23.96 4.60 -11.67
C ALA A 191 -23.26 5.08 -12.95
N ASP A 192 -22.33 6.03 -12.83
CA ASP A 192 -21.64 6.62 -13.98
C ASP A 192 -20.34 5.89 -14.36
N THR A 193 -19.84 4.99 -13.54
CA THR A 193 -18.53 4.34 -13.78
C THR A 193 -18.56 2.83 -13.88
N ARG A 194 -19.63 2.16 -13.40
CA ARG A 194 -19.73 0.70 -13.34
C ARG A 194 -19.41 0.03 -14.68
N HIS A 195 -19.88 0.62 -15.78
CA HIS A 195 -19.68 0.08 -17.12
C HIS A 195 -18.19 0.00 -17.52
N LEU A 196 -17.30 0.76 -16.88
CA LEU A 196 -15.85 0.75 -17.13
C LEU A 196 -15.13 -0.32 -16.31
N PHE A 197 -15.73 -0.77 -15.18
CA PHE A 197 -15.07 -1.67 -14.24
C PHE A 197 -15.27 -3.14 -14.57
N ILE A 198 -14.22 -3.92 -14.36
CA ILE A 198 -14.22 -5.38 -14.35
C ILE A 198 -13.64 -5.79 -13.01
N SER A 199 -14.50 -6.28 -12.11
CA SER A 199 -14.09 -6.71 -10.77
C SER A 199 -13.88 -8.21 -10.74
N TYR A 200 -12.83 -8.65 -10.02
CA TYR A 200 -12.57 -10.07 -9.84
C TYR A 200 -11.85 -10.31 -8.51
N THR A 201 -12.46 -11.13 -7.69
CA THR A 201 -12.00 -11.43 -6.34
C THR A 201 -11.04 -12.62 -6.31
N GLN A 202 -10.29 -12.76 -5.22
CA GLN A 202 -9.49 -13.96 -4.95
C GLN A 202 -10.37 -15.21 -4.81
N GLN A 203 -11.56 -15.06 -4.20
CA GLN A 203 -12.51 -16.17 -4.05
C GLN A 203 -12.94 -16.70 -5.42
N GLU A 204 -13.35 -15.83 -6.35
CA GLU A 204 -13.68 -16.21 -7.73
C GLU A 204 -12.47 -16.82 -8.45
N ALA A 205 -11.27 -16.36 -8.13
CA ALA A 205 -10.02 -16.91 -8.66
C ALA A 205 -9.67 -18.29 -8.08
N GLY A 206 -10.47 -18.82 -7.15
CA GLY A 206 -10.28 -20.14 -6.53
C GLY A 206 -9.26 -20.17 -5.40
N PHE A 207 -9.01 -19.03 -4.74
CA PHE A 207 -8.28 -19.02 -3.49
C PHE A 207 -9.21 -19.53 -2.38
N GLN A 208 -8.89 -20.71 -1.85
CA GLN A 208 -9.75 -21.41 -0.90
C GLN A 208 -9.52 -20.99 0.56
N GLN A 209 -8.40 -20.35 0.85
CA GLN A 209 -8.00 -20.08 2.23
C GLN A 209 -8.05 -18.60 2.55
N GLU A 210 -8.79 -18.27 3.59
CA GLU A 210 -8.75 -16.96 4.23
C GLU A 210 -7.48 -16.82 5.07
N VAL A 211 -6.95 -15.59 5.12
CA VAL A 211 -5.86 -15.26 6.04
C VAL A 211 -6.44 -15.11 7.44
N LYS A 212 -6.04 -16.00 8.35
CA LYS A 212 -6.38 -15.87 9.77
C LYS A 212 -5.40 -14.92 10.44
N GLU A 213 -5.93 -13.84 10.98
CA GLU A 213 -5.15 -12.80 11.65
C GLU A 213 -5.23 -12.96 13.17
N HIS A 214 -4.07 -12.84 13.80
CA HIS A 214 -3.91 -12.89 15.24
C HIS A 214 -3.15 -11.66 15.72
N ILE A 215 -3.65 -11.01 16.75
CA ILE A 215 -2.94 -9.93 17.43
C ILE A 215 -2.32 -10.52 18.71
N ILE A 216 -1.02 -10.25 18.87
CA ILE A 216 -0.28 -10.62 20.07
C ILE A 216 0.24 -9.34 20.70
N GLU A 217 -0.16 -9.09 21.93
CA GLU A 217 0.38 -8.00 22.73
C GLU A 217 1.58 -8.49 23.54
N VAL A 218 2.68 -7.78 23.45
CA VAL A 218 3.92 -8.06 24.15
C VAL A 218 4.20 -6.96 25.16
N GLU A 219 4.44 -7.33 26.41
CA GLU A 219 4.88 -6.41 27.43
C GLU A 219 6.33 -5.99 27.14
N MET A 220 6.55 -4.71 26.86
CA MET A 220 7.85 -4.18 26.54
C MET A 220 8.65 -3.85 27.84
N LYS A 221 9.96 -3.73 27.74
CA LYS A 221 10.79 -3.29 28.86
C LYS A 221 10.35 -1.90 29.36
N HIS A 222 10.45 -1.67 30.66
CA HIS A 222 10.04 -0.40 31.30
C HIS A 222 10.64 0.86 30.63
N ALA A 223 11.83 0.75 30.05
CA ALA A 223 12.49 1.83 29.34
C ALA A 223 11.68 2.38 28.15
N VAL A 224 10.94 1.51 27.44
CA VAL A 224 10.07 1.88 26.31
C VAL A 224 8.95 2.80 26.81
N TYR A 225 8.23 2.37 27.83
CA TYR A 225 7.11 3.14 28.40
C TYR A 225 7.58 4.47 29.01
N LYS A 226 8.71 4.45 29.76
CA LYS A 226 9.30 5.65 30.32
C LYS A 226 9.68 6.69 29.25
N LEU A 227 10.27 6.25 28.15
CA LEU A 227 10.62 7.13 27.04
C LEU A 227 9.38 7.68 26.33
N ALA A 228 8.38 6.81 26.07
CA ALA A 228 7.11 7.22 25.45
C ALA A 228 6.40 8.29 26.32
N ASP A 229 6.28 8.06 27.62
CA ASP A 229 5.67 8.99 28.56
C ASP A 229 6.42 10.33 28.64
N ALA A 230 7.76 10.28 28.66
CA ALA A 230 8.57 11.50 28.65
C ALA A 230 8.31 12.35 27.41
N LEU A 231 8.24 11.73 26.23
CA LEU A 231 7.94 12.45 24.99
C LEU A 231 6.49 12.96 24.92
N ILE A 232 5.53 12.21 25.44
CA ILE A 232 4.13 12.66 25.48
C ILE A 232 4.00 13.91 26.36
N ARG A 233 4.67 13.92 27.52
CA ARG A 233 4.57 15.02 28.49
C ARG A 233 5.45 16.22 28.13
N ASN A 234 6.74 15.96 27.88
CA ASN A 234 7.77 17.00 27.78
C ASN A 234 8.15 17.36 26.34
N ARG A 235 7.75 16.55 25.35
CA ARG A 235 8.08 16.72 23.93
C ARG A 235 9.56 16.56 23.59
N ILE A 236 10.40 16.34 24.57
CA ILE A 236 11.84 16.13 24.45
C ILE A 236 12.30 15.07 25.44
N TYR A 237 13.27 14.28 25.03
CA TYR A 237 14.01 13.38 25.89
C TYR A 237 15.49 13.43 25.50
N ILE A 238 16.37 13.60 26.51
CA ILE A 238 17.80 13.53 26.33
C ILE A 238 18.30 12.29 27.08
N SER A 239 18.96 11.40 26.35
CA SER A 239 19.51 10.18 26.92
C SER A 239 20.61 10.46 27.92
N PRO A 240 20.47 10.05 29.19
CA PRO A 240 21.52 10.27 30.18
C PRO A 240 22.84 9.55 29.87
N LYS A 241 22.79 8.48 29.08
CA LYS A 241 23.94 7.62 28.73
C LYS A 241 24.71 8.13 27.52
N SER A 242 23.99 8.56 26.48
CA SER A 242 24.58 8.87 25.16
C SER A 242 24.50 10.36 24.81
N GLY A 243 23.75 11.17 25.58
CA GLY A 243 23.42 12.54 25.18
C GLY A 243 22.50 12.66 23.97
N ALA A 244 22.02 11.54 23.41
CA ALA A 244 21.15 11.54 22.26
C ALA A 244 19.84 12.27 22.55
N GLU A 245 19.48 13.19 21.67
CA GLU A 245 18.28 14.00 21.78
C GLU A 245 17.17 13.41 20.90
N ILE A 246 15.98 13.23 21.50
CA ILE A 246 14.79 12.70 20.82
C ILE A 246 13.68 13.73 21.00
N LEU A 247 13.20 14.31 19.89
CA LEU A 247 12.17 15.35 19.87
C LEU A 247 10.83 14.83 19.39
N GLY A 248 9.79 15.21 20.10
CA GLY A 248 8.39 15.06 19.70
C GLY A 248 7.69 16.43 19.70
N ASP A 249 8.40 17.50 19.31
CA ASP A 249 8.01 18.91 19.37
C ASP A 249 6.71 19.18 18.58
N THR A 250 6.53 18.53 17.45
CA THR A 250 5.28 18.59 16.67
C THR A 250 4.48 17.30 16.82
N ALA A 251 3.16 17.36 16.59
CA ALA A 251 2.31 16.17 16.65
C ALA A 251 2.71 15.11 15.60
N VAL A 252 3.26 15.52 14.45
CA VAL A 252 3.77 14.62 13.42
C VAL A 252 5.01 13.88 13.92
N LYS A 253 6.00 14.60 14.44
CA LYS A 253 7.22 14.00 15.00
C LYS A 253 6.88 13.09 16.18
N LEU A 254 6.01 13.54 17.10
CA LEU A 254 5.58 12.71 18.23
C LEU A 254 4.93 11.41 17.78
N GLN A 255 4.01 11.45 16.81
CA GLN A 255 3.39 10.27 16.24
C GLN A 255 4.44 9.29 15.69
N GLN A 256 5.40 9.79 14.92
CA GLN A 256 6.49 8.98 14.38
C GLN A 256 7.40 8.41 15.46
N LYS A 257 7.78 9.22 16.46
CA LYS A 257 8.66 8.78 17.56
C LYS A 257 7.95 7.73 18.42
N LEU A 258 6.69 7.93 18.79
CA LEU A 258 5.94 6.91 19.55
C LEU A 258 5.83 5.59 18.76
N HIS A 259 5.62 5.67 17.47
CA HIS A 259 5.57 4.49 16.61
C HIS A 259 6.92 3.73 16.58
N GLN A 260 8.04 4.44 16.55
CA GLN A 260 9.38 3.86 16.67
C GLN A 260 9.62 3.26 18.06
N ILE A 261 9.29 4.00 19.12
CA ILE A 261 9.54 3.58 20.51
C ILE A 261 8.77 2.30 20.83
N TYR A 262 7.49 2.21 20.49
CA TYR A 262 6.69 1.00 20.71
C TYR A 262 7.11 -0.17 19.82
N SER A 263 7.87 0.07 18.74
CA SER A 263 8.51 -1.01 17.99
C SER A 263 9.81 -1.54 18.66
N GLY A 264 10.27 -0.91 19.74
CA GLY A 264 11.52 -1.23 20.42
C GLY A 264 12.73 -0.45 19.90
N THR A 265 12.53 0.56 19.03
CA THR A 265 13.61 1.33 18.42
C THR A 265 13.32 2.82 18.45
N VAL A 266 14.33 3.68 18.23
CA VAL A 266 14.11 5.11 18.02
C VAL A 266 15.24 5.72 17.22
N LEU A 267 14.96 6.76 16.44
CA LEU A 267 15.94 7.63 15.81
C LEU A 267 16.12 8.90 16.65
N ASP A 268 17.36 9.33 16.87
CA ASP A 268 17.65 10.67 17.42
C ASP A 268 17.50 11.77 16.35
N GLU A 269 17.81 12.99 16.68
CA GLU A 269 17.72 14.12 15.76
C GLU A 269 18.90 14.17 14.75
N GLN A 270 19.98 13.42 14.99
CA GLN A 270 21.08 13.21 14.03
C GLN A 270 20.79 12.06 13.05
N GLY A 271 19.68 11.35 13.21
CA GLY A 271 19.31 10.20 12.37
C GLY A 271 19.96 8.88 12.81
N THR A 272 20.61 8.86 13.98
CA THR A 272 21.17 7.63 14.55
C THR A 272 20.05 6.78 15.14
N GLY A 273 19.98 5.52 14.73
CA GLY A 273 18.97 4.59 15.23
C GLY A 273 19.46 3.81 16.44
N PHE A 274 18.66 3.77 17.48
CA PHE A 274 18.91 3.01 18.70
C PHE A 274 17.92 1.88 18.86
N ILE A 275 18.38 0.74 19.35
CA ILE A 275 17.55 -0.37 19.81
C ILE A 275 17.37 -0.14 21.33
N ILE A 276 16.10 0.05 21.74
CA ILE A 276 15.73 0.29 23.13
C ILE A 276 15.33 -1.04 23.79
N ASP A 277 14.69 -1.89 22.98
CA ASP A 277 14.09 -3.13 23.45
C ASP A 277 13.97 -4.14 22.30
N ASP A 278 14.40 -5.36 22.54
CA ASP A 278 14.39 -6.47 21.60
C ASP A 278 13.28 -7.50 21.90
N THR A 279 12.44 -7.25 22.88
CA THR A 279 11.43 -8.21 23.38
C THR A 279 10.55 -8.76 22.29
N LYS A 280 10.09 -7.95 21.33
CA LYS A 280 9.28 -8.43 20.19
C LYS A 280 10.04 -9.42 19.33
N ALA A 281 11.31 -9.14 19.02
CA ALA A 281 12.13 -10.02 18.19
C ALA A 281 12.45 -11.35 18.91
N VAL A 282 12.76 -11.28 20.20
CA VAL A 282 12.97 -12.47 21.06
C VAL A 282 11.68 -13.29 21.15
N TYR A 283 10.53 -12.63 21.35
CA TYR A 283 9.23 -13.31 21.35
C TYR A 283 8.97 -14.08 20.05
N ILE A 284 9.30 -13.49 18.90
CA ILE A 284 9.14 -14.15 17.60
C ILE A 284 10.05 -15.38 17.50
N LEU A 285 11.30 -15.25 17.95
CA LEU A 285 12.27 -16.37 17.98
C LEU A 285 11.73 -17.52 18.83
N ASP A 286 11.30 -17.25 20.05
CA ASP A 286 10.85 -18.26 21.01
C ASP A 286 9.50 -18.87 20.61
N LYS A 287 8.57 -18.06 20.17
CA LYS A 287 7.18 -18.50 19.88
C LYS A 287 7.08 -19.29 18.58
N PHE A 288 7.79 -18.86 17.54
CA PHE A 288 7.61 -19.40 16.21
C PHE A 288 8.82 -20.23 15.75
N TYR A 289 10.04 -19.69 15.83
CA TYR A 289 11.24 -20.36 15.33
C TYR A 289 11.61 -21.58 16.18
N ALA A 290 11.57 -21.45 17.49
CA ALA A 290 11.83 -22.59 18.39
C ALA A 290 10.83 -23.73 18.18
N ASN A 291 9.62 -23.43 17.70
CA ASN A 291 8.60 -24.40 17.31
C ASN A 291 8.71 -24.89 15.86
N LYS A 292 9.86 -24.66 15.21
CA LYS A 292 10.20 -25.12 13.85
C LYS A 292 9.25 -24.61 12.76
N GLN A 293 8.60 -23.46 12.99
CA GLN A 293 7.80 -22.81 11.96
C GLN A 293 8.68 -22.02 11.01
N LYS A 294 8.38 -22.08 9.72
CA LYS A 294 9.04 -21.27 8.69
C LYS A 294 8.43 -19.87 8.66
N ILE A 295 9.23 -18.86 9.03
CA ILE A 295 8.75 -17.52 9.36
C ILE A 295 9.15 -16.51 8.30
N ALA A 296 8.20 -15.64 7.91
CA ALA A 296 8.48 -14.41 7.19
C ALA A 296 8.12 -13.22 8.08
N ILE A 297 9.07 -12.28 8.29
CA ILE A 297 8.90 -11.11 9.16
C ILE A 297 8.86 -9.85 8.32
N PHE A 298 7.84 -9.02 8.50
CA PHE A 298 7.81 -7.68 7.94
C PHE A 298 8.04 -6.62 9.01
N TYR A 299 9.00 -5.75 8.73
CA TYR A 299 9.38 -4.63 9.58
C TYR A 299 9.15 -3.28 8.88
N LYS A 300 9.09 -2.19 9.62
CA LYS A 300 8.89 -0.83 9.08
C LYS A 300 10.17 0.00 9.08
N PHE A 301 10.89 0.03 10.21
CA PHE A 301 12.05 0.90 10.41
C PHE A 301 13.36 0.16 10.24
N GLN A 302 14.40 0.83 9.70
CA GLN A 302 15.72 0.22 9.52
C GLN A 302 16.37 -0.22 10.86
N ALA A 303 16.04 0.46 11.95
CA ALA A 303 16.50 0.05 13.27
C ALA A 303 15.89 -1.29 13.74
N GLU A 304 14.65 -1.60 13.31
CA GLU A 304 14.03 -2.93 13.53
C GLU A 304 14.79 -4.03 12.77
N TYR A 305 15.25 -3.76 11.56
CA TYR A 305 16.08 -4.72 10.82
C TYR A 305 17.38 -5.05 11.59
N ARG A 306 18.07 -4.01 12.12
CA ARG A 306 19.25 -4.22 12.95
C ARG A 306 18.94 -5.03 14.20
N MET A 307 17.81 -4.79 14.84
CA MET A 307 17.33 -5.57 15.98
C MET A 307 17.11 -7.05 15.60
N LEU A 308 16.45 -7.30 14.46
CA LEU A 308 16.27 -8.66 13.95
C LEU A 308 17.60 -9.33 13.63
N GLN A 309 18.57 -8.61 13.06
CA GLN A 309 19.91 -9.13 12.81
C GLN A 309 20.64 -9.52 14.11
N GLN A 310 20.49 -8.75 15.18
CA GLN A 310 21.08 -9.09 16.48
C GLN A 310 20.47 -10.35 17.10
N VAL A 311 19.15 -10.54 16.95
CA VAL A 311 18.43 -11.69 17.55
C VAL A 311 18.56 -12.96 16.71
N PHE A 312 18.41 -12.86 15.39
CA PHE A 312 18.40 -14.03 14.49
C PHE A 312 19.75 -14.34 13.88
N GLY A 313 20.67 -13.40 13.83
CA GLY A 313 22.03 -13.59 13.30
C GLY A 313 22.03 -14.14 11.88
N LYS A 314 22.73 -15.26 11.68
CA LYS A 314 22.88 -15.95 10.39
C LYS A 314 21.59 -16.65 9.88
N LEU A 315 20.57 -16.73 10.70
CA LEU A 315 19.27 -17.31 10.30
C LEU A 315 18.45 -16.34 9.46
N LEU A 316 18.80 -15.05 9.47
CA LEU A 316 18.03 -14.00 8.80
C LEU A 316 18.48 -13.83 7.36
N THR A 317 17.53 -13.86 6.42
CA THR A 317 17.76 -13.53 5.01
C THR A 317 16.75 -12.49 4.48
N GLN A 318 17.18 -11.71 3.49
CA GLN A 318 16.30 -10.83 2.72
C GLN A 318 16.06 -11.38 1.29
N SER A 319 16.66 -12.51 0.92
CA SER A 319 16.45 -13.19 -0.36
C SER A 319 15.26 -14.15 -0.27
N PRO A 320 14.19 -13.92 -1.04
CA PRO A 320 13.07 -14.85 -1.13
C PRO A 320 13.48 -16.22 -1.70
N GLU A 321 14.48 -16.23 -2.59
CA GLU A 321 15.00 -17.43 -3.23
C GLU A 321 15.68 -18.33 -2.20
N GLU A 322 16.60 -17.78 -1.40
CA GLU A 322 17.27 -18.52 -0.32
C GLU A 322 16.26 -19.03 0.71
N PHE A 323 15.32 -18.18 1.11
CA PHE A 323 14.26 -18.54 2.02
C PHE A 323 13.43 -19.72 1.51
N ASN A 324 13.06 -19.72 0.23
CA ASN A 324 12.26 -20.81 -0.34
C ASN A 324 13.04 -22.12 -0.46
N GLN A 325 14.36 -22.07 -0.65
CA GLN A 325 15.22 -23.24 -0.79
C GLN A 325 15.63 -23.86 0.56
N GLN A 326 15.79 -23.05 1.61
CA GLN A 326 16.29 -23.48 2.91
C GLN A 326 15.19 -23.41 3.98
N SER A 327 14.99 -24.50 4.72
CA SER A 327 13.93 -24.58 5.73
C SER A 327 14.24 -23.89 7.05
N ASN A 328 15.52 -23.67 7.35
CA ASN A 328 16.00 -23.08 8.60
C ASN A 328 16.13 -21.56 8.57
N LEU A 329 15.95 -20.92 7.42
CA LEU A 329 16.04 -19.46 7.29
C LEU A 329 14.72 -18.76 7.67
N VAL A 330 14.89 -17.58 8.24
CA VAL A 330 13.83 -16.61 8.54
C VAL A 330 13.94 -15.50 7.50
N PHE A 331 12.88 -15.32 6.72
CA PHE A 331 12.83 -14.20 5.77
C PHE A 331 12.47 -12.91 6.48
N CYS A 332 13.12 -11.80 6.12
CA CYS A 332 12.66 -10.48 6.56
C CYS A 332 12.67 -9.46 5.43
N SER A 333 11.69 -8.56 5.44
CA SER A 333 11.62 -7.46 4.48
C SER A 333 10.93 -6.25 5.09
N GLN A 334 11.30 -5.07 4.62
CA GLN A 334 10.57 -3.85 4.99
C GLN A 334 9.17 -3.89 4.38
N ILE A 335 8.16 -3.48 5.16
CA ILE A 335 6.74 -3.46 4.72
C ILE A 335 6.59 -2.81 3.34
N GLN A 336 7.24 -1.67 3.12
CA GLN A 336 7.17 -0.95 1.85
C GLN A 336 7.87 -1.68 0.68
N SER A 337 8.95 -2.39 0.96
CA SER A 337 9.70 -3.15 -0.05
C SER A 337 9.07 -4.52 -0.31
N GLY A 338 8.52 -5.15 0.72
CA GLY A 338 7.87 -6.45 0.64
C GLY A 338 6.48 -6.45 0.01
N ARG A 339 5.96 -5.29 -0.44
CA ARG A 339 4.63 -5.18 -1.06
C ARG A 339 4.55 -5.80 -2.45
N GLU A 340 5.68 -5.99 -3.13
CA GLU A 340 5.72 -6.27 -4.57
C GLU A 340 6.44 -7.58 -4.86
N GLY A 341 5.75 -8.50 -5.58
CA GLY A 341 6.37 -9.64 -6.26
C GLY A 341 6.91 -10.80 -5.42
N ILE A 342 6.99 -10.69 -4.08
CA ILE A 342 7.62 -11.72 -3.24
C ILE A 342 6.67 -12.91 -3.05
N ASN A 343 7.14 -14.11 -3.41
CA ASN A 343 6.42 -15.36 -3.13
C ASN A 343 6.84 -15.90 -1.75
N LEU A 344 5.89 -15.93 -0.81
CA LEU A 344 6.04 -16.46 0.55
C LEU A 344 5.12 -17.66 0.80
N SER A 345 4.74 -18.40 -0.25
CA SER A 345 3.84 -19.55 -0.12
C SER A 345 4.41 -20.67 0.74
N THR A 346 5.75 -20.74 0.87
CA THR A 346 6.43 -21.73 1.72
C THR A 346 6.49 -21.35 3.21
N ALA A 347 6.20 -20.08 3.57
CA ALA A 347 6.18 -19.67 4.97
C ALA A 347 5.00 -20.32 5.72
N ASP A 348 5.20 -20.83 6.91
CA ASP A 348 4.11 -21.31 7.77
C ASP A 348 3.36 -20.12 8.37
N VAL A 349 4.10 -19.08 8.77
CA VAL A 349 3.53 -17.87 9.38
C VAL A 349 4.15 -16.60 8.79
N LEU A 350 3.34 -15.57 8.69
CA LEU A 350 3.77 -14.20 8.43
C LEU A 350 3.67 -13.40 9.72
N VAL A 351 4.75 -12.78 10.11
CA VAL A 351 4.80 -11.94 11.30
C VAL A 351 4.99 -10.48 10.91
N MET A 352 4.07 -9.64 11.32
CA MET A 352 4.15 -8.20 11.19
C MET A 352 4.73 -7.63 12.49
N LEU A 353 6.00 -7.28 12.49
CA LEU A 353 6.67 -6.68 13.65
C LEU A 353 6.16 -5.27 13.93
N ASN A 354 5.64 -4.62 12.90
CA ASN A 354 5.06 -3.29 12.96
C ASN A 354 3.91 -3.15 11.96
N ILE A 355 3.15 -2.07 12.07
CA ILE A 355 2.03 -1.75 11.17
C ILE A 355 2.28 -0.40 10.49
N ASP A 356 1.82 -0.23 9.26
CA ASP A 356 1.85 1.07 8.57
C ASP A 356 0.56 1.87 8.83
N PHE A 357 0.63 3.17 8.74
CA PHE A 357 -0.55 4.05 8.87
C PHE A 357 -1.55 3.92 7.72
N SER A 358 -1.14 3.27 6.63
CA SER A 358 -1.91 3.13 5.40
C SER A 358 -2.71 1.83 5.36
N SER A 359 -4.01 1.93 5.11
CA SER A 359 -4.90 0.79 4.90
C SER A 359 -4.53 -0.03 3.66
N VAL A 360 -4.01 0.62 2.61
CA VAL A 360 -3.48 -0.07 1.41
C VAL A 360 -2.30 -0.96 1.77
N SER A 361 -1.38 -0.44 2.59
CA SER A 361 -0.22 -1.21 3.06
C SER A 361 -0.63 -2.46 3.84
N TYR A 362 -1.62 -2.32 4.70
CA TYR A 362 -2.21 -3.42 5.45
C TYR A 362 -2.78 -4.50 4.52
N GLN A 363 -3.64 -4.11 3.57
CA GLN A 363 -4.26 -5.05 2.63
C GLN A 363 -3.22 -5.76 1.75
N GLN A 364 -2.23 -5.04 1.26
CA GLN A 364 -1.15 -5.62 0.46
C GLN A 364 -0.28 -6.60 1.27
N ALA A 365 0.05 -6.28 2.52
CA ALA A 365 0.79 -7.17 3.41
C ALA A 365 0.00 -8.47 3.68
N ARG A 366 -1.28 -8.34 4.02
CA ARG A 366 -2.19 -9.47 4.25
C ARG A 366 -2.22 -10.44 3.07
N ALA A 367 -2.33 -9.90 1.85
CA ALA A 367 -2.41 -10.70 0.63
C ALA A 367 -1.12 -11.50 0.32
N ARG A 368 0.01 -11.26 1.00
CA ARG A 368 1.27 -11.99 0.76
C ARG A 368 1.22 -13.46 1.14
N MET A 369 0.37 -13.80 2.10
CA MET A 369 0.20 -15.19 2.51
C MET A 369 -0.74 -16.00 1.63
N GLN A 370 -1.53 -15.33 0.78
CA GLN A 370 -2.48 -16.01 -0.08
C GLN A 370 -1.79 -16.55 -1.33
N SER A 371 -1.96 -17.84 -1.62
CA SER A 371 -1.53 -18.50 -2.86
C SER A 371 -2.50 -19.62 -3.18
N LYS A 372 -2.80 -19.82 -4.48
CA LYS A 372 -3.62 -20.97 -4.93
C LYS A 372 -2.99 -22.32 -4.61
N GLU A 373 -1.67 -22.37 -4.59
CA GLU A 373 -0.87 -23.57 -4.36
C GLU A 373 -0.71 -23.88 -2.87
N ARG A 374 -1.19 -22.98 -2.00
CA ARG A 374 -1.05 -23.13 -0.55
C ARG A 374 -2.09 -24.11 -0.02
N SER A 375 -1.62 -25.24 0.49
CA SER A 375 -2.44 -26.25 1.17
C SER A 375 -2.63 -25.97 2.67
N LYS A 376 -1.71 -25.20 3.29
CA LYS A 376 -1.73 -24.86 4.71
C LYS A 376 -2.50 -23.55 4.97
N GLU A 377 -3.04 -23.40 6.16
CA GLU A 377 -3.66 -22.14 6.60
C GLU A 377 -2.69 -20.95 6.44
N ALA A 378 -3.22 -19.81 6.04
CA ALA A 378 -2.45 -18.57 5.94
C ALA A 378 -2.55 -17.83 7.29
N LEU A 379 -1.55 -18.00 8.14
CA LEU A 379 -1.50 -17.40 9.48
C LEU A 379 -0.71 -16.08 9.46
N LEU A 380 -1.35 -15.02 9.87
CA LEU A 380 -0.76 -13.67 9.99
C LEU A 380 -0.79 -13.23 11.46
N TYR A 381 0.37 -12.92 12.02
CA TYR A 381 0.51 -12.44 13.38
C TYR A 381 0.98 -11.00 13.42
N TRP A 382 0.25 -10.16 14.14
CA TRP A 382 0.63 -8.79 14.46
C TRP A 382 1.22 -8.76 15.87
N ILE A 383 2.46 -8.28 15.99
CA ILE A 383 3.15 -8.20 17.29
C ILE A 383 3.13 -6.75 17.77
N PHE A 384 2.20 -6.42 18.64
CA PHE A 384 2.02 -5.07 19.17
C PHE A 384 2.63 -4.94 20.57
N ALA A 385 3.15 -3.76 20.87
CA ALA A 385 3.49 -3.41 22.23
C ALA A 385 2.20 -3.18 23.03
N LYS A 386 2.07 -3.79 24.18
CA LYS A 386 0.90 -3.60 25.06
C LYS A 386 0.73 -2.12 25.40
N GLY A 387 -0.47 -1.59 25.17
CA GLY A 387 -0.76 -0.17 25.32
C GLY A 387 -0.06 0.76 24.31
N GLY A 388 0.53 0.20 23.24
CA GLY A 388 1.21 0.93 22.18
C GLY A 388 0.27 1.63 21.20
N ILE A 389 0.87 2.32 20.23
CA ILE A 389 0.13 3.02 19.17
C ILE A 389 -0.37 2.04 18.09
N GLU A 390 0.24 0.86 17.96
CA GLU A 390 0.00 -0.08 16.87
C GLU A 390 -1.44 -0.59 16.86
N GLU A 391 -2.01 -0.88 18.03
CA GLU A 391 -3.41 -1.32 18.12
C GLU A 391 -4.36 -0.22 17.61
N LYS A 392 -4.12 1.03 17.97
CA LYS A 392 -4.93 2.17 17.51
C LYS A 392 -4.85 2.36 16.00
N ILE A 393 -3.66 2.12 15.42
CA ILE A 393 -3.46 2.12 13.98
C ILE A 393 -4.24 0.98 13.34
N TYR A 394 -4.12 -0.23 13.88
CA TYR A 394 -4.78 -1.43 13.37
C TYR A 394 -6.29 -1.26 13.29
N GLN A 395 -6.93 -0.78 14.35
CA GLN A 395 -8.37 -0.54 14.40
C GLN A 395 -8.88 0.42 13.31
N ARG A 396 -8.01 1.29 12.77
CA ARG A 396 -8.37 2.19 11.66
C ARG A 396 -8.17 1.53 10.31
N VAL A 397 -7.02 0.89 10.10
CA VAL A 397 -6.67 0.36 8.78
C VAL A 397 -7.52 -0.85 8.38
N ILE A 398 -8.00 -1.67 9.33
CA ILE A 398 -8.95 -2.76 9.05
C ILE A 398 -10.28 -2.24 8.50
N ASN A 399 -10.68 -1.04 8.92
CA ASN A 399 -11.90 -0.36 8.46
C ASN A 399 -11.66 0.48 7.19
N LYS A 400 -10.59 0.20 6.45
CA LYS A 400 -10.18 0.93 5.24
C LYS A 400 -9.95 2.43 5.47
N GLN A 401 -9.50 2.80 6.67
CA GLN A 401 -9.19 4.18 7.04
C GLN A 401 -7.72 4.30 7.39
N ASP A 402 -7.04 5.29 6.84
CA ASP A 402 -5.67 5.58 7.23
C ASP A 402 -5.63 6.21 8.63
N TYR A 403 -4.59 5.84 9.41
CA TYR A 403 -4.37 6.44 10.72
C TYR A 403 -3.73 7.82 10.58
N THR A 404 -4.58 8.83 10.46
CA THR A 404 -4.17 10.21 10.22
C THR A 404 -3.72 10.93 11.50
N LEU A 405 -3.04 12.06 11.33
CA LEU A 405 -2.65 12.93 12.44
C LEU A 405 -3.86 13.42 13.27
N SER A 406 -5.04 13.52 12.65
CA SER A 406 -6.28 13.89 13.34
C SER A 406 -6.71 12.80 14.34
N TYR A 407 -6.64 11.54 13.94
CA TYR A 407 -6.90 10.41 14.84
C TYR A 407 -5.86 10.34 15.95
N PHE A 408 -4.57 10.48 15.62
CA PHE A 408 -3.50 10.50 16.60
C PHE A 408 -3.71 11.57 17.68
N ARG A 409 -4.02 12.80 17.27
CA ARG A 409 -4.30 13.89 18.22
C ARG A 409 -5.47 13.58 19.15
N LYS A 410 -6.53 12.98 18.62
CA LYS A 410 -7.70 12.56 19.41
C LYS A 410 -7.32 11.48 20.43
N ASP A 411 -6.60 10.46 20.01
CA ASP A 411 -6.24 9.31 20.83
C ASP A 411 -5.26 9.65 21.97
N TYR A 412 -4.45 10.70 21.78
CA TYR A 412 -3.45 11.16 22.77
C TYR A 412 -3.80 12.49 23.43
N GLY A 413 -5.02 13.00 23.24
CA GLY A 413 -5.47 14.26 23.87
C GLY A 413 -4.63 15.49 23.50
N ILE A 414 -3.96 15.46 22.34
CA ILE A 414 -3.04 16.51 21.91
C ILE A 414 -3.82 17.68 21.32
N LYS A 415 -3.75 18.82 21.99
CA LYS A 415 -4.33 20.07 21.44
C LYS A 415 -3.57 20.48 20.18
N PRO A 416 -4.26 21.04 19.18
CA PRO A 416 -3.59 21.62 18.02
C PRO A 416 -2.56 22.69 18.43
N GLU A 417 -1.38 22.69 17.81
CA GLU A 417 -0.37 23.71 18.03
C GLU A 417 -0.87 25.09 17.65
N LYS A 418 -0.62 26.11 18.47
CA LYS A 418 -0.86 27.50 18.09
C LYS A 418 0.22 27.89 17.07
N VAL A 419 -0.18 28.22 15.85
CA VAL A 419 0.74 28.87 14.91
C VAL A 419 0.94 30.27 15.42
N THR A 420 2.08 30.56 16.04
CA THR A 420 2.61 31.91 16.15
C THR A 420 2.92 32.37 14.73
N ARG A 421 2.23 33.42 14.29
CA ARG A 421 2.51 34.12 13.03
C ARG A 421 3.83 34.83 13.10
#